data_bd40925426de7f700223b8e66e56f9bc
#
_entry.id   bd40925426de7f700223b8e66e56f9bc
#
_cell.length_a   1.000
_cell.length_b   1.000
_cell.length_c   1.000
_cell.angle_alpha   90.00
_cell.angle_beta   90.00
_cell.angle_gamma   90.00
#
_symmetry.space_group_name_H-M   'P 1'
#
loop_
_entity.id
_entity.type
_entity.pdbx_description
1 polymer ?
#
loop_
_entity_poly.entity_id
_entity_poly.type
_entity_poly.pdbx_seq_one_letter_code
_entity_poly.pdbx_strand_id
1 'polypeptide(L)'
;MPRLKPQAKFVLILIVVVGVFLGLRFAMQHGLIPTPGVMKAIVASRVTLPPQEEAQVANVQALPYPSTAPANVSATHILFDVWEWNAMFSLIYANGGPDTTKGSLMEKNGVNLTLHREDSNTQMIADLLACAKQLHDGEKSCSTGAEAIVVMGDSGGQWMSNINPTLKKLGPEYQAVIIGAVGRSNGEDALLGPPEWKSNPQSMKGKTVVGVIREGDWNIALNYLGSNGLKNNPDLKTYDPDAVNWISAPDEDYIKAVTEVYVPNRCEDRKVVKDGRPTGETKSVCPDGVVTWTPGDEQAVHGRPGTIKVVSSHEYASQMPAVILGIKKFFNDNRDEISGLLAASFQAADQVKAFDAVRRKAGEMSTTLYKDSATDWYKYYPGFRDPQSGQMLGGSAVFGLEDNVNYFGLDGKHNNNMRATYETFGKIATMNYPLLFKDNPIPPYKEAVDTSFIFGAQALLNTSGVQGASAETVDYSKEAQSGQVLGHKAVYINFASGSDQPLPDSVPTLNELKDSLAINSQLALQIDGYTDNAGSDQVNVPLSEKRAQAVKRYFQQVAPLSFPDSRFKLVAGHGSQSPIASNASAGGKALNRRVEITQIGQ
;
A
#
# COMPACT_ATOMS: atom_id res chain seq x y z
N MET A 1 44.17 26.63 47.93
CA MET A 1 43.23 27.55 47.27
C MET A 1 42.45 28.32 48.32
N PRO A 2 42.51 29.65 48.37
CA PRO A 2 41.80 30.44 49.39
C PRO A 2 40.26 30.28 49.20
N ARG A 3 39.58 29.96 50.28
CA ARG A 3 38.10 29.87 50.30
C ARG A 3 37.52 31.28 50.19
N LEU A 4 36.81 31.55 49.11
CA LEU A 4 36.05 32.79 48.93
C LEU A 4 35.05 33.01 50.10
N LYS A 5 35.05 34.22 50.64
CA LYS A 5 34.09 34.62 51.68
C LYS A 5 32.62 34.49 51.18
N PRO A 6 31.63 34.22 52.05
CA PRO A 6 30.25 34.02 51.65
C PRO A 6 29.67 35.14 50.79
N GLN A 7 30.01 36.37 51.05
CA GLN A 7 29.60 37.55 50.25
C GLN A 7 30.13 37.51 48.84
N ALA A 8 31.39 37.07 48.61
CA ALA A 8 31.97 36.95 47.28
C ALA A 8 31.36 35.80 46.46
N LYS A 9 30.88 34.71 47.11
CA LYS A 9 30.11 33.65 46.47
C LYS A 9 28.73 34.16 46.02
N PHE A 10 28.08 34.99 46.84
CA PHE A 10 26.76 35.53 46.50
C PHE A 10 26.83 36.47 45.32
N VAL A 11 27.86 37.35 45.26
CA VAL A 11 28.11 38.25 44.12
C VAL A 11 28.44 37.45 42.87
N LEU A 12 29.24 36.38 42.96
CA LEU A 12 29.56 35.53 41.79
C LEU A 12 28.32 34.80 41.25
N ILE A 13 27.48 34.29 42.13
CA ILE A 13 26.18 33.65 41.71
C ILE A 13 25.28 34.68 41.06
N LEU A 14 25.20 35.89 41.58
CA LEU A 14 24.36 36.96 41.02
C LEU A 14 24.87 37.37 39.63
N ILE A 15 26.19 37.48 39.43
CA ILE A 15 26.80 37.78 38.10
C ILE A 15 26.50 36.66 37.10
N VAL A 16 26.59 35.38 37.51
CA VAL A 16 26.28 34.26 36.65
C VAL A 16 24.78 34.21 36.29
N VAL A 17 23.88 34.45 37.24
CA VAL A 17 22.45 34.50 37.01
C VAL A 17 22.06 35.67 36.07
N VAL A 18 22.63 36.86 36.29
CA VAL A 18 22.42 38.02 35.44
C VAL A 18 23.00 37.78 34.02
N GLY A 19 24.19 37.15 33.94
CA GLY A 19 24.81 36.78 32.65
C GLY A 19 23.98 35.76 31.87
N VAL A 20 23.42 34.76 32.52
CA VAL A 20 22.53 33.78 31.93
C VAL A 20 21.21 34.45 31.47
N PHE A 21 20.65 35.36 32.28
CA PHE A 21 19.44 36.08 31.94
C PHE A 21 19.63 37.03 30.76
N LEU A 22 20.75 37.73 30.71
CA LEU A 22 21.10 38.62 29.59
C LEU A 22 21.43 37.82 28.33
N GLY A 23 22.11 36.69 28.46
CA GLY A 23 22.38 35.74 27.37
C GLY A 23 21.10 35.15 26.77
N LEU A 24 20.18 34.73 27.61
CA LEU A 24 18.85 34.25 27.20
C LEU A 24 18.03 35.35 26.50
N ARG A 25 18.06 36.58 27.05
CA ARG A 25 17.38 37.73 26.44
C ARG A 25 17.97 38.11 25.08
N PHE A 26 19.30 38.08 24.96
CA PHE A 26 19.99 38.29 23.69
C PHE A 26 19.65 37.20 22.66
N ALA A 27 19.65 35.94 23.08
CA ALA A 27 19.29 34.82 22.21
C ALA A 27 17.85 34.89 21.74
N MET A 28 16.90 35.34 22.59
CA MET A 28 15.51 35.60 22.23
C MET A 28 15.36 36.80 21.27
N GLN A 29 16.13 37.89 21.49
CA GLN A 29 16.07 39.07 20.62
C GLN A 29 16.68 38.84 19.23
N HIS A 30 17.59 37.89 19.11
CA HIS A 30 18.23 37.55 17.84
C HIS A 30 17.68 36.26 17.20
N GLY A 31 16.53 35.74 17.68
CA GLY A 31 15.86 34.59 17.11
C GLY A 31 16.59 33.25 17.30
N LEU A 32 17.61 33.19 18.18
CA LEU A 32 18.36 31.96 18.46
C LEU A 32 17.63 31.01 19.41
N ILE A 33 16.60 31.50 20.11
CA ILE A 33 15.67 30.70 20.96
C ILE A 33 14.28 31.26 20.76
N PRO A 34 13.24 30.44 20.52
CA PRO A 34 11.87 30.90 20.38
C PRO A 34 11.36 31.57 21.67
N THR A 35 10.71 32.72 21.57
CA THR A 35 10.09 33.39 22.71
C THR A 35 8.86 32.60 23.20
N PRO A 36 8.54 32.61 24.51
CA PRO A 36 7.35 31.92 25.04
C PRO A 36 6.03 32.30 24.35
N GLY A 37 5.94 33.46 23.71
CA GLY A 37 4.79 33.87 22.89
C GLY A 37 4.71 33.16 21.55
N VAL A 38 5.86 32.80 20.94
CA VAL A 38 5.92 32.03 19.70
C VAL A 38 5.53 30.58 19.96
N MET A 39 5.98 29.99 21.08
CA MET A 39 5.52 28.65 21.49
C MET A 39 4.00 28.61 21.77
N LYS A 40 3.42 29.67 22.34
CA LYS A 40 1.96 29.78 22.46
C LYS A 40 1.24 29.93 21.10
N ALA A 41 1.87 30.55 20.12
CA ALA A 41 1.30 30.69 18.77
C ALA A 41 1.38 29.37 17.96
N ILE A 42 2.42 28.57 18.18
CA ILE A 42 2.54 27.23 17.56
C ILE A 42 1.53 26.25 18.17
N VAL A 43 1.23 26.37 19.47
CA VAL A 43 0.21 25.54 20.16
C VAL A 43 -1.22 26.06 19.93
N ALA A 44 -1.40 27.26 19.40
CA ALA A 44 -2.69 27.94 19.26
C ALA A 44 -3.15 28.19 17.82
N SER A 45 -2.59 27.53 16.81
CA SER A 45 -3.28 27.41 15.52
C SER A 45 -4.44 26.42 15.68
N ARG A 46 -5.49 26.83 16.41
CA ARG A 46 -6.78 26.17 16.32
C ARG A 46 -7.18 26.23 14.85
N VAL A 47 -7.11 25.08 14.16
CA VAL A 47 -7.74 24.95 12.86
C VAL A 47 -9.20 25.33 13.07
N THR A 48 -9.58 26.53 12.61
CA THR A 48 -10.97 26.95 12.61
C THR A 48 -11.65 26.07 11.58
N LEU A 49 -12.45 25.11 12.04
CA LEU A 49 -13.21 24.25 11.13
C LEU A 49 -14.09 25.14 10.26
N PRO A 50 -14.14 24.92 8.94
CA PRO A 50 -15.01 25.66 8.05
C PRO A 50 -16.47 25.48 8.48
N PRO A 51 -17.37 26.44 8.15
CA PRO A 51 -18.81 26.27 8.33
C PRO A 51 -19.28 25.00 7.61
N GLN A 52 -20.42 24.45 8.05
CA GLN A 52 -20.97 23.17 7.53
C GLN A 52 -20.80 23.05 6.02
N GLU A 53 -19.96 22.11 5.60
CA GLU A 53 -19.75 21.79 4.19
C GLU A 53 -20.88 20.89 3.68
N GLU A 54 -21.27 21.10 2.42
CA GLU A 54 -22.09 20.12 1.71
C GLU A 54 -21.26 18.82 1.51
N ALA A 55 -21.92 17.67 1.66
CA ALA A 55 -21.25 16.39 1.47
C ALA A 55 -20.73 16.27 0.03
N GLN A 56 -19.43 15.98 -0.12
CA GLN A 56 -18.79 15.74 -1.41
C GLN A 56 -19.25 14.43 -2.04
N VAL A 57 -19.81 13.51 -1.23
CA VAL A 57 -20.40 12.25 -1.64
C VAL A 57 -21.88 12.25 -1.30
N ALA A 58 -22.72 11.91 -2.29
CA ALA A 58 -24.16 11.85 -2.10
C ALA A 58 -24.56 10.87 -1.00
N ASN A 59 -25.65 11.18 -0.30
CA ASN A 59 -26.32 10.34 0.70
C ASN A 59 -25.59 10.15 2.05
N VAL A 60 -24.44 10.77 2.29
CA VAL A 60 -23.76 10.71 3.59
C VAL A 60 -24.22 11.87 4.47
N GLN A 61 -24.78 11.54 5.63
CA GLN A 61 -25.16 12.52 6.65
C GLN A 61 -23.98 12.83 7.56
N ALA A 62 -23.72 14.12 7.83
CA ALA A 62 -22.68 14.52 8.77
C ALA A 62 -22.99 14.04 10.19
N LEU A 63 -22.02 13.47 10.84
CA LEU A 63 -22.11 13.02 12.23
C LEU A 63 -21.42 14.01 13.17
N PRO A 64 -21.89 14.12 14.44
CA PRO A 64 -21.18 14.90 15.45
C PRO A 64 -19.77 14.36 15.65
N TYR A 65 -18.82 15.28 15.85
CA TYR A 65 -17.45 14.91 16.16
C TYR A 65 -17.37 14.17 17.51
N PRO A 66 -16.46 13.20 17.64
CA PRO A 66 -16.15 12.62 18.95
C PRO A 66 -15.56 13.69 19.87
N SER A 67 -15.79 13.56 21.17
CA SER A 67 -15.14 14.42 22.16
C SER A 67 -13.69 13.99 22.38
N THR A 68 -12.94 14.76 23.17
CA THR A 68 -11.59 14.38 23.61
C THR A 68 -11.59 13.65 24.96
N ALA A 69 -12.77 13.51 25.60
CA ALA A 69 -12.88 12.82 26.88
C ALA A 69 -12.88 11.30 26.67
N PRO A 70 -12.20 10.52 27.52
CA PRO A 70 -12.23 9.05 27.43
C PRO A 70 -13.66 8.51 27.52
N ALA A 71 -13.98 7.50 26.75
CA ALA A 71 -15.21 6.73 26.87
C ALA A 71 -15.13 5.76 28.05
N ASN A 72 -16.29 5.28 28.50
CA ASN A 72 -16.39 4.20 29.48
C ASN A 72 -17.13 3.03 28.83
N VAL A 73 -16.41 2.21 28.10
CA VAL A 73 -16.93 1.04 27.40
C VAL A 73 -16.60 -0.21 28.21
N SER A 74 -17.60 -0.98 28.63
CA SER A 74 -17.44 -2.20 29.40
C SER A 74 -17.22 -3.46 28.54
N ALA A 75 -16.69 -3.28 27.32
CA ALA A 75 -16.31 -4.36 26.41
C ALA A 75 -14.86 -4.82 26.64
N THR A 76 -14.51 -5.95 26.03
CA THR A 76 -13.11 -6.41 25.99
C THR A 76 -12.21 -5.34 25.41
N HIS A 77 -11.11 -5.03 26.11
CA HIS A 77 -10.14 -4.06 25.60
C HIS A 77 -9.33 -4.66 24.46
N ILE A 78 -9.14 -3.88 23.41
CA ILE A 78 -8.40 -4.28 22.19
C ILE A 78 -7.17 -3.39 22.07
N LEU A 79 -5.99 -3.99 22.05
CA LEU A 79 -4.72 -3.34 21.71
C LEU A 79 -4.43 -3.56 20.22
N PHE A 80 -4.17 -2.49 19.49
CA PHE A 80 -4.07 -2.54 18.05
C PHE A 80 -2.88 -1.70 17.55
N ASP A 81 -1.88 -2.35 16.97
CA ASP A 81 -0.73 -1.65 16.41
C ASP A 81 -1.02 -1.16 14.99
N VAL A 82 -0.66 0.08 14.74
CA VAL A 82 -0.80 0.74 13.44
C VAL A 82 0.49 1.44 13.04
N TRP A 83 0.80 1.42 11.75
CA TRP A 83 1.86 2.24 11.17
C TRP A 83 1.46 3.71 11.12
N GLU A 84 2.44 4.57 10.99
CA GLU A 84 2.29 5.99 10.67
C GLU A 84 1.81 6.16 9.22
N TRP A 85 0.52 5.98 9.00
CA TRP A 85 -0.06 5.92 7.66
C TRP A 85 -1.46 6.54 7.57
N ASN A 86 -1.72 7.39 6.55
CA ASN A 86 -3.00 8.07 6.34
C ASN A 86 -4.16 7.14 5.97
N ALA A 87 -3.89 5.93 5.47
CA ALA A 87 -4.92 4.92 5.25
C ALA A 87 -5.69 4.55 6.54
N MET A 88 -5.12 4.89 7.72
CA MET A 88 -5.74 4.70 9.04
C MET A 88 -6.72 5.81 9.45
N PHE A 89 -6.94 6.85 8.66
CA PHE A 89 -7.80 7.97 9.04
C PHE A 89 -9.20 7.56 9.48
N SER A 90 -9.79 6.55 8.83
CA SER A 90 -11.09 6.01 9.25
C SER A 90 -11.05 5.39 10.64
N LEU A 91 -10.02 4.60 10.94
CA LEU A 91 -9.86 3.92 12.23
C LEU A 91 -9.60 4.93 13.36
N ILE A 92 -8.68 5.88 13.15
CA ILE A 92 -8.34 6.93 14.12
C ILE A 92 -9.56 7.83 14.40
N TYR A 93 -10.27 8.25 13.34
CA TYR A 93 -11.47 9.09 13.49
C TYR A 93 -12.62 8.34 14.18
N ALA A 94 -12.83 7.06 13.83
CA ALA A 94 -13.83 6.20 14.47
C ALA A 94 -13.61 6.08 15.96
N ASN A 95 -12.34 6.04 16.40
CA ASN A 95 -11.94 5.93 17.81
C ASN A 95 -11.96 7.29 18.56
N GLY A 96 -11.82 8.39 17.80
CA GLY A 96 -11.69 9.74 18.35
C GLY A 96 -10.28 10.09 18.82
N GLY A 97 -9.29 9.34 18.36
CA GLY A 97 -7.87 9.45 18.69
C GLY A 97 -7.24 8.11 19.02
N PRO A 98 -6.12 8.09 19.78
CA PRO A 98 -5.47 6.83 20.18
C PRO A 98 -6.38 5.91 20.98
N ASP A 99 -7.12 6.45 21.95
CA ASP A 99 -8.05 5.70 22.80
C ASP A 99 -9.50 6.00 22.44
N THR A 100 -10.40 5.06 22.74
CA THR A 100 -11.83 5.24 22.51
C THR A 100 -12.37 6.43 23.33
N THR A 101 -12.92 7.41 22.62
CA THR A 101 -13.43 8.65 23.24
C THR A 101 -14.94 8.69 23.27
N LYS A 102 -15.48 9.52 24.17
CA LYS A 102 -16.93 9.73 24.32
C LYS A 102 -17.56 10.33 23.07
N GLY A 103 -18.63 9.71 22.59
CA GLY A 103 -19.34 10.09 21.36
C GLY A 103 -18.67 9.58 20.08
N SER A 104 -17.56 8.84 20.18
CA SER A 104 -16.90 8.19 19.04
C SER A 104 -17.77 7.08 18.44
N LEU A 105 -17.46 6.69 17.20
CA LEU A 105 -18.15 5.58 16.55
C LEU A 105 -17.79 4.24 17.18
N MET A 106 -16.58 4.10 17.73
CA MET A 106 -16.18 2.92 18.50
C MET A 106 -17.02 2.78 19.77
N GLU A 107 -17.16 3.85 20.57
CA GLU A 107 -18.04 3.83 21.77
C GLU A 107 -19.48 3.43 21.40
N LYS A 108 -20.05 4.02 20.33
CA LYS A 108 -21.42 3.72 19.87
C LYS A 108 -21.64 2.28 19.42
N ASN A 109 -20.58 1.63 18.94
CA ASN A 109 -20.58 0.22 18.54
C ASN A 109 -20.08 -0.73 19.65
N GLY A 110 -19.91 -0.23 20.89
CA GLY A 110 -19.51 -1.04 22.03
C GLY A 110 -18.05 -1.52 21.98
N VAL A 111 -17.17 -0.80 21.30
CA VAL A 111 -15.76 -1.16 21.11
C VAL A 111 -14.88 -0.33 22.05
N ASN A 112 -14.00 -0.99 22.78
CA ASN A 112 -12.97 -0.40 23.65
C ASN A 112 -11.59 -0.63 23.02
N LEU A 113 -11.06 0.38 22.32
CA LEU A 113 -9.89 0.27 21.46
C LEU A 113 -8.79 1.23 21.87
N THR A 114 -7.57 0.74 21.99
CA THR A 114 -6.36 1.55 22.03
C THR A 114 -5.54 1.28 20.78
N LEU A 115 -5.26 2.35 20.01
CA LEU A 115 -4.34 2.35 18.88
C LEU A 115 -2.94 2.70 19.38
N HIS A 116 -1.97 1.90 19.03
CA HIS A 116 -0.57 2.13 19.35
C HIS A 116 0.22 2.25 18.04
N ARG A 117 1.05 3.29 17.91
CA ARG A 117 1.98 3.42 16.79
C ARG A 117 3.13 2.46 16.96
N GLU A 118 3.32 1.57 16.00
CA GLU A 118 4.48 0.71 15.89
C GLU A 118 4.90 0.62 14.42
N ASP A 119 6.08 1.13 14.09
CA ASP A 119 6.59 1.15 12.71
C ASP A 119 7.57 0.00 12.43
N SER A 120 7.95 -0.76 13.46
CA SER A 120 8.83 -1.92 13.32
C SER A 120 8.05 -3.21 13.06
N ASN A 121 8.17 -3.77 11.86
CA ASN A 121 7.58 -5.06 11.52
C ASN A 121 7.98 -6.18 12.50
N THR A 122 9.23 -6.17 12.95
CA THR A 122 9.74 -7.13 13.93
C THR A 122 9.04 -6.97 15.29
N GLN A 123 8.79 -5.73 15.73
CA GLN A 123 8.09 -5.46 16.99
C GLN A 123 6.60 -5.82 16.88
N MET A 124 5.90 -5.46 15.81
CA MET A 124 4.50 -5.87 15.57
C MET A 124 4.33 -7.40 15.64
N ILE A 125 5.28 -8.15 15.07
CA ILE A 125 5.28 -9.62 15.17
C ILE A 125 5.45 -10.05 16.62
N ALA A 126 6.38 -9.45 17.36
CA ALA A 126 6.63 -9.76 18.77
C ALA A 126 5.38 -9.46 19.63
N ASP A 127 4.67 -8.37 19.35
CA ASP A 127 3.46 -7.95 20.06
C ASP A 127 2.29 -8.91 19.83
N LEU A 128 2.06 -9.35 18.59
CA LEU A 128 1.08 -10.41 18.30
C LEU A 128 1.42 -11.73 19.03
N LEU A 129 2.70 -12.13 19.04
CA LEU A 129 3.11 -13.36 19.69
C LEU A 129 3.00 -13.28 21.23
N ALA A 130 3.35 -12.13 21.81
CA ALA A 130 3.22 -11.87 23.24
C ALA A 130 1.77 -11.90 23.68
N CYS A 131 0.89 -11.28 22.89
CA CYS A 131 -0.55 -11.32 23.12
C CYS A 131 -1.12 -12.74 22.98
N ALA A 132 -0.83 -13.45 21.89
CA ALA A 132 -1.31 -14.81 21.69
C ALA A 132 -0.94 -15.74 22.85
N LYS A 133 0.24 -15.54 23.46
CA LYS A 133 0.65 -16.30 24.65
C LYS A 133 -0.23 -15.99 25.86
N GLN A 134 -0.55 -14.72 26.14
CA GLN A 134 -1.44 -14.33 27.25
C GLN A 134 -2.84 -14.93 27.06
N LEU A 135 -3.38 -14.88 25.84
CA LEU A 135 -4.68 -15.52 25.52
C LEU A 135 -4.63 -17.03 25.69
N HIS A 136 -3.52 -17.68 25.35
CA HIS A 136 -3.33 -19.12 25.57
C HIS A 136 -3.22 -19.46 27.06
N ASP A 137 -2.60 -18.59 27.85
CA ASP A 137 -2.49 -18.75 29.32
C ASP A 137 -3.82 -18.46 30.05
N GLY A 138 -4.88 -18.09 29.34
CA GLY A 138 -6.25 -17.95 29.85
C GLY A 138 -6.74 -16.52 30.05
N GLU A 139 -5.97 -15.50 29.67
CA GLU A 139 -6.44 -14.11 29.68
C GLU A 139 -7.50 -13.89 28.58
N LYS A 140 -8.43 -12.96 28.83
CA LYS A 140 -9.48 -12.60 27.86
C LYS A 140 -9.03 -11.57 26.84
N SER A 141 -8.10 -10.72 27.22
CA SER A 141 -7.44 -9.72 26.38
C SER A 141 -6.00 -9.55 26.84
N CYS A 142 -5.19 -8.92 26.03
CA CYS A 142 -3.79 -8.74 26.33
C CYS A 142 -3.57 -7.49 27.18
N SER A 143 -2.66 -7.56 28.13
CA SER A 143 -2.19 -6.40 28.89
C SER A 143 -0.98 -5.72 28.22
N THR A 144 -0.30 -6.44 27.34
CA THR A 144 0.86 -6.00 26.55
C THR A 144 0.88 -6.73 25.21
N GLY A 145 1.45 -6.11 24.21
CA GLY A 145 1.39 -6.60 22.83
C GLY A 145 0.12 -6.12 22.13
N ALA A 146 -0.31 -6.81 21.09
CA ALA A 146 -1.47 -6.44 20.28
C ALA A 146 -2.29 -7.66 19.87
N GLU A 147 -3.63 -7.56 19.94
CA GLU A 147 -4.55 -8.56 19.38
C GLU A 147 -4.64 -8.46 17.87
N ALA A 148 -4.40 -7.26 17.33
CA ALA A 148 -4.47 -6.97 15.91
C ALA A 148 -3.39 -5.97 15.50
N ILE A 149 -3.04 -6.02 14.21
CA ILE A 149 -2.14 -5.08 13.55
C ILE A 149 -2.70 -4.69 12.20
N VAL A 150 -2.31 -3.54 11.65
CA VAL A 150 -2.52 -3.22 10.24
C VAL A 150 -1.28 -3.60 9.45
N VAL A 151 -1.48 -4.24 8.30
CA VAL A 151 -0.40 -4.58 7.37
C VAL A 151 -0.79 -4.24 5.93
N MET A 152 0.21 -4.11 5.05
CA MET A 152 -0.02 -4.00 3.61
C MET A 152 -0.50 -5.35 3.08
N GLY A 153 -1.65 -5.38 2.41
CA GLY A 153 -2.29 -6.65 2.03
C GLY A 153 -1.55 -7.44 0.97
N ASP A 154 -0.72 -6.80 0.15
CA ASP A 154 0.14 -7.46 -0.84
C ASP A 154 1.32 -8.20 -0.17
N SER A 155 1.75 -7.81 1.02
CA SER A 155 2.69 -8.55 1.85
C SER A 155 2.03 -9.49 2.87
N GLY A 156 0.69 -9.49 2.97
CA GLY A 156 -0.06 -10.26 3.97
C GLY A 156 0.28 -11.76 4.03
N GLY A 157 0.53 -12.38 2.87
CA GLY A 157 0.97 -13.78 2.81
C GLY A 157 2.35 -14.01 3.44
N GLN A 158 3.26 -13.07 3.28
CA GLN A 158 4.61 -13.09 3.85
C GLN A 158 4.55 -12.91 5.37
N TRP A 159 3.71 -11.98 5.85
CA TRP A 159 3.43 -11.81 7.27
C TRP A 159 2.93 -13.11 7.91
N MET A 160 1.93 -13.77 7.31
CA MET A 160 1.39 -15.03 7.84
C MET A 160 2.40 -16.17 7.81
N SER A 161 3.21 -16.26 6.77
CA SER A 161 4.31 -17.24 6.69
C SER A 161 5.33 -17.05 7.83
N ASN A 162 5.54 -15.82 8.26
CA ASN A 162 6.47 -15.46 9.34
C ASN A 162 5.89 -15.74 10.74
N ILE A 163 4.64 -15.40 10.98
CA ILE A 163 3.98 -15.41 12.29
C ILE A 163 3.38 -16.79 12.60
N ASN A 164 2.63 -17.37 11.66
CA ASN A 164 1.82 -18.56 11.89
C ASN A 164 2.58 -19.80 12.34
N PRO A 165 3.85 -20.06 11.94
CA PRO A 165 4.60 -21.20 12.47
C PRO A 165 4.78 -21.16 13.99
N THR A 166 4.86 -19.96 14.57
CA THR A 166 4.96 -19.79 16.03
C THR A 166 3.58 -19.83 16.70
N LEU A 167 2.59 -19.13 16.14
CA LEU A 167 1.22 -19.12 16.65
C LEU A 167 0.60 -20.52 16.67
N LYS A 168 0.81 -21.33 15.64
CA LYS A 168 0.32 -22.72 15.56
C LYS A 168 0.79 -23.62 16.69
N LYS A 169 1.93 -23.31 17.34
CA LYS A 169 2.42 -24.06 18.50
C LYS A 169 1.53 -23.88 19.74
N LEU A 170 0.77 -22.78 19.78
CA LEU A 170 -0.23 -22.54 20.84
C LEU A 170 -1.57 -23.21 20.54
N GLY A 171 -1.84 -23.48 19.25
CA GLY A 171 -3.05 -24.09 18.72
C GLY A 171 -3.41 -23.51 17.35
N PRO A 172 -4.13 -24.28 16.50
CA PRO A 172 -4.53 -23.80 15.16
C PRO A 172 -5.48 -22.59 15.21
N GLU A 173 -6.20 -22.38 16.30
CA GLU A 173 -7.09 -21.26 16.54
C GLU A 173 -6.34 -19.93 16.81
N TYR A 174 -5.06 -19.99 17.18
CA TYR A 174 -4.24 -18.79 17.40
C TYR A 174 -3.62 -18.24 16.11
N GLN A 175 -3.74 -18.94 14.98
CA GLN A 175 -3.21 -18.42 13.71
C GLN A 175 -3.75 -17.02 13.42
N ALA A 176 -2.93 -16.21 12.77
CA ALA A 176 -3.34 -14.91 12.28
C ALA A 176 -4.33 -15.06 11.11
N VAL A 177 -5.28 -14.14 11.02
CA VAL A 177 -6.28 -14.04 9.95
C VAL A 177 -6.51 -12.58 9.58
N ILE A 178 -6.75 -12.30 8.29
CA ILE A 178 -7.18 -10.99 7.77
C ILE A 178 -8.71 -10.96 7.79
N ILE A 179 -9.30 -9.86 8.30
CA ILE A 179 -10.76 -9.74 8.48
C ILE A 179 -11.40 -8.61 7.66
N GLY A 180 -10.63 -7.72 7.06
CA GLY A 180 -11.13 -6.60 6.27
C GLY A 180 -10.02 -5.58 6.00
N ALA A 181 -10.36 -4.52 5.28
CA ALA A 181 -9.46 -3.42 4.97
C ALA A 181 -10.03 -2.08 5.48
N VAL A 182 -9.17 -1.20 5.98
CA VAL A 182 -9.54 0.13 6.48
C VAL A 182 -9.19 1.26 5.53
N GLY A 183 -8.34 0.98 4.53
CA GLY A 183 -7.92 1.93 3.52
C GLY A 183 -6.94 1.33 2.54
N ARG A 184 -6.26 2.18 1.80
CA ARG A 184 -5.20 1.80 0.86
C ARG A 184 -4.26 2.97 0.60
N SER A 185 -3.07 2.66 0.13
CA SER A 185 -2.23 3.63 -0.55
C SER A 185 -2.86 4.06 -1.89
N ASN A 186 -2.71 5.33 -2.25
CA ASN A 186 -3.25 5.92 -3.47
C ASN A 186 -2.29 6.97 -4.07
N GLY A 187 -1.02 6.63 -4.14
CA GLY A 187 0.03 7.47 -4.71
C GLY A 187 1.21 7.76 -3.80
N GLU A 188 1.09 7.50 -2.49
CA GLU A 188 2.16 7.76 -1.53
C GLU A 188 3.31 6.75 -1.62
N ASP A 189 2.99 5.49 -1.88
CA ASP A 189 3.99 4.44 -2.08
C ASP A 189 4.43 4.42 -3.54
N ALA A 190 5.74 4.53 -3.79
CA ALA A 190 6.23 4.73 -5.15
C ALA A 190 7.63 4.16 -5.40
N LEU A 191 7.87 3.80 -6.66
CA LEU A 191 9.20 3.68 -7.25
C LEU A 191 9.62 5.04 -7.80
N LEU A 192 10.71 5.58 -7.28
CA LEU A 192 11.31 6.84 -7.72
C LEU A 192 12.66 6.59 -8.37
N GLY A 193 12.97 7.37 -9.41
CA GLY A 193 14.23 7.25 -10.14
C GLY A 193 14.34 8.26 -11.28
N PRO A 194 15.29 8.04 -12.22
CA PRO A 194 15.47 8.90 -13.37
C PRO A 194 14.23 8.89 -14.31
N PRO A 195 13.91 10.01 -15.00
CA PRO A 195 12.78 10.11 -15.94
C PRO A 195 12.80 9.06 -17.06
N GLU A 196 13.98 8.62 -17.47
CA GLU A 196 14.15 7.62 -18.51
C GLU A 196 13.54 6.25 -18.14
N TRP A 197 13.46 5.92 -16.83
CA TRP A 197 12.81 4.68 -16.39
C TRP A 197 11.33 4.64 -16.74
N LYS A 198 10.69 5.80 -16.75
CA LYS A 198 9.28 5.93 -17.10
C LYS A 198 9.06 5.85 -18.61
N SER A 199 9.93 6.50 -19.43
CA SER A 199 9.84 6.51 -20.89
C SER A 199 10.44 5.27 -21.56
N ASN A 200 11.43 4.64 -20.94
CA ASN A 200 12.12 3.42 -21.41
C ASN A 200 12.44 2.51 -20.23
N PRO A 201 11.50 1.68 -19.77
CA PRO A 201 11.72 0.78 -18.63
C PRO A 201 12.95 -0.12 -18.76
N GLN A 202 13.35 -0.50 -19.99
CA GLN A 202 14.53 -1.33 -20.23
C GLN A 202 15.85 -0.68 -19.79
N SER A 203 15.88 0.66 -19.60
CA SER A 203 17.03 1.38 -19.04
C SER A 203 17.33 1.04 -17.57
N MET A 204 16.39 0.36 -16.89
CA MET A 204 16.60 -0.16 -15.53
C MET A 204 17.51 -1.39 -15.46
N LYS A 205 17.86 -2.03 -16.57
CA LYS A 205 18.80 -3.16 -16.56
C LYS A 205 20.14 -2.76 -15.96
N GLY A 206 20.63 -3.55 -15.02
CA GLY A 206 21.87 -3.30 -14.29
C GLY A 206 21.81 -2.12 -13.33
N LYS A 207 20.64 -1.53 -13.11
CA LYS A 207 20.43 -0.45 -12.14
C LYS A 207 20.16 -1.01 -10.75
N THR A 208 20.34 -0.15 -9.74
CA THR A 208 20.19 -0.52 -8.34
C THR A 208 19.15 0.38 -7.67
N VAL A 209 18.20 -0.25 -6.97
CA VAL A 209 17.14 0.43 -6.23
C VAL A 209 17.31 0.12 -4.74
N VAL A 210 17.16 1.13 -3.88
CA VAL A 210 17.14 0.93 -2.43
C VAL A 210 15.70 0.86 -1.92
N GLY A 211 15.43 0.01 -0.92
CA GLY A 211 14.12 -0.09 -0.28
C GLY A 211 14.02 -1.17 0.78
N VAL A 212 12.88 -1.24 1.43
CA VAL A 212 12.52 -2.33 2.35
C VAL A 212 12.11 -3.55 1.53
N ILE A 213 12.90 -4.61 1.62
CA ILE A 213 12.73 -5.78 0.76
C ILE A 213 11.61 -6.69 1.27
N ARG A 214 10.76 -7.17 0.36
CA ARG A 214 9.61 -8.05 0.62
C ARG A 214 8.42 -7.35 1.27
N GLU A 215 8.36 -6.02 1.18
CA GLU A 215 7.24 -5.20 1.63
C GLU A 215 6.57 -4.48 0.45
N GLY A 216 5.50 -3.73 0.71
CA GLY A 216 4.63 -3.16 -0.30
C GLY A 216 5.31 -2.31 -1.37
N ASP A 217 6.21 -1.39 -1.00
CA ASP A 217 6.92 -0.56 -1.97
C ASP A 217 7.83 -1.37 -2.90
N TRP A 218 8.50 -2.39 -2.34
CA TRP A 218 9.27 -3.33 -3.16
C TRP A 218 8.36 -4.08 -4.14
N ASN A 219 7.16 -4.47 -3.70
CA ASN A 219 6.17 -5.12 -4.54
C ASN A 219 5.67 -4.20 -5.67
N ILE A 220 5.53 -2.88 -5.44
CA ILE A 220 5.21 -1.89 -6.51
C ILE A 220 6.27 -1.93 -7.61
N ALA A 221 7.55 -1.88 -7.23
CA ALA A 221 8.62 -1.99 -8.20
C ALA A 221 8.61 -3.34 -8.93
N LEU A 222 8.40 -4.47 -8.22
CA LEU A 222 8.32 -5.79 -8.86
C LEU A 222 7.14 -5.91 -9.84
N ASN A 223 6.00 -5.28 -9.54
CA ASN A 223 4.87 -5.19 -10.47
C ASN A 223 5.28 -4.45 -11.75
N TYR A 224 5.97 -3.31 -11.60
CA TYR A 224 6.49 -2.54 -12.73
C TYR A 224 7.53 -3.34 -13.55
N LEU A 225 8.48 -3.99 -12.88
CA LEU A 225 9.49 -4.82 -13.55
C LEU A 225 8.84 -5.98 -14.33
N GLY A 226 7.91 -6.70 -13.68
CA GLY A 226 7.20 -7.82 -14.30
C GLY A 226 6.34 -7.40 -15.50
N SER A 227 5.66 -6.24 -15.39
CA SER A 227 4.85 -5.67 -16.47
C SER A 227 5.68 -5.23 -17.68
N ASN A 228 6.99 -5.02 -17.51
CA ASN A 228 7.92 -4.60 -18.56
C ASN A 228 8.96 -5.67 -18.93
N GLY A 229 8.79 -6.90 -18.48
CA GLY A 229 9.68 -8.03 -18.80
C GLY A 229 11.11 -7.88 -18.28
N LEU A 230 11.30 -7.12 -17.19
CA LEU A 230 12.58 -6.92 -16.53
C LEU A 230 12.85 -8.02 -15.50
N LYS A 231 14.10 -8.43 -15.40
CA LYS A 231 14.54 -9.40 -14.38
C LYS A 231 14.79 -8.69 -13.05
N ASN A 232 14.50 -9.40 -11.97
CA ASN A 232 14.83 -9.02 -10.60
C ASN A 232 16.01 -9.86 -10.10
N ASN A 233 17.00 -9.23 -9.44
CA ASN A 233 18.05 -9.93 -8.71
C ASN A 233 17.70 -9.91 -7.20
N PRO A 234 17.17 -10.99 -6.62
CA PRO A 234 16.77 -11.01 -5.21
C PRO A 234 17.95 -11.17 -4.25
N ASP A 235 19.16 -11.51 -4.73
CA ASP A 235 20.33 -11.70 -3.89
C ASP A 235 21.03 -10.36 -3.62
N LEU A 236 20.84 -9.85 -2.41
CA LEU A 236 21.40 -8.58 -1.94
C LEU A 236 22.96 -8.57 -1.87
N LYS A 237 23.63 -9.70 -2.03
CA LYS A 237 25.11 -9.81 -1.97
C LYS A 237 25.74 -9.76 -3.34
N THR A 238 24.96 -9.85 -4.39
CA THR A 238 25.41 -9.91 -5.77
C THR A 238 24.92 -8.74 -6.62
N TYR A 239 25.55 -8.53 -7.76
CA TYR A 239 25.14 -7.61 -8.80
C TYR A 239 24.99 -8.39 -10.12
N ASP A 240 23.81 -8.32 -10.71
CA ASP A 240 23.52 -8.87 -12.04
C ASP A 240 23.32 -7.71 -13.04
N PRO A 241 24.18 -7.59 -14.09
CA PRO A 241 24.06 -6.55 -15.10
C PRO A 241 22.80 -6.66 -15.97
N ASP A 242 22.16 -7.84 -16.01
CA ASP A 242 20.95 -8.09 -16.81
C ASP A 242 19.64 -8.01 -16.00
N ALA A 243 19.74 -7.68 -14.70
CA ALA A 243 18.61 -7.55 -13.78
C ALA A 243 18.60 -6.18 -13.07
N VAL A 244 17.49 -5.85 -12.42
CA VAL A 244 17.45 -4.76 -11.43
C VAL A 244 17.94 -5.32 -10.09
N ASN A 245 18.86 -4.60 -9.46
CA ASN A 245 19.53 -4.98 -8.22
C ASN A 245 19.00 -4.17 -7.03
N TRP A 246 19.23 -4.65 -5.81
CA TRP A 246 18.67 -4.02 -4.62
C TRP A 246 19.71 -3.72 -3.55
N ILE A 247 19.53 -2.58 -2.86
CA ILE A 247 20.17 -2.27 -1.58
C ILE A 247 19.06 -2.31 -0.52
N SER A 248 19.29 -3.03 0.57
CA SER A 248 18.33 -3.07 1.68
C SER A 248 18.35 -1.75 2.45
N ALA A 249 17.18 -1.23 2.79
CA ALA A 249 17.05 -0.08 3.67
C ALA A 249 17.64 -0.38 5.05
N PRO A 250 18.37 0.57 5.68
CA PRO A 250 18.82 0.43 7.06
C PRO A 250 17.62 0.25 8.00
N ASP A 251 17.74 -0.67 8.96
CA ASP A 251 16.72 -0.98 9.97
C ASP A 251 15.32 -1.29 9.41
N GLU A 252 15.24 -1.69 8.13
CA GLU A 252 13.97 -1.89 7.39
C GLU A 252 13.07 -0.63 7.39
N ASP A 253 13.69 0.55 7.39
CA ASP A 253 13.02 1.85 7.49
C ASP A 253 12.99 2.56 6.12
N TYR A 254 11.79 2.85 5.63
CA TYR A 254 11.55 3.49 4.33
C TYR A 254 12.12 4.90 4.22
N ILE A 255 12.12 5.65 5.33
CA ILE A 255 12.66 7.01 5.37
C ILE A 255 14.19 6.98 5.38
N LYS A 256 14.80 6.03 6.10
CA LYS A 256 16.25 5.82 6.08
C LYS A 256 16.75 5.33 4.72
N ALA A 257 15.94 4.59 3.97
CA ALA A 257 16.26 4.25 2.58
C ALA A 257 16.55 5.51 1.75
N VAL A 258 15.77 6.57 1.96
CA VAL A 258 15.93 7.86 1.29
C VAL A 258 17.08 8.67 1.90
N THR A 259 17.00 8.92 3.22
CA THR A 259 17.86 9.91 3.90
C THR A 259 19.29 9.43 4.15
N GLU A 260 19.49 8.13 4.34
CA GLU A 260 20.81 7.56 4.66
C GLU A 260 21.46 6.83 3.48
N VAL A 261 20.70 6.45 2.44
CA VAL A 261 21.23 5.67 1.31
C VAL A 261 21.04 6.38 -0.01
N TYR A 262 19.78 6.70 -0.40
CA TYR A 262 19.50 7.24 -1.73
C TYR A 262 20.05 8.66 -1.91
N VAL A 263 19.65 9.61 -1.07
CA VAL A 263 20.08 11.02 -1.18
C VAL A 263 21.60 11.18 -1.01
N PRO A 264 22.25 10.56 0.00
CA PRO A 264 23.71 10.63 0.13
C PRO A 264 24.47 9.83 -0.93
N ASN A 265 23.78 9.05 -1.77
CA ASN A 265 24.38 8.17 -2.78
C ASN A 265 25.35 7.14 -2.18
N ARG A 266 24.93 6.46 -1.11
CA ARG A 266 25.77 5.48 -0.39
C ARG A 266 25.94 4.23 -1.21
N CYS A 267 27.19 3.96 -1.61
CA CYS A 267 27.57 2.81 -2.43
C CYS A 267 28.05 1.64 -1.55
N GLU A 268 27.98 0.43 -2.10
CA GLU A 268 28.53 -0.78 -1.49
C GLU A 268 29.09 -1.75 -2.55
N ASP A 269 30.03 -2.59 -2.17
CA ASP A 269 30.68 -3.52 -3.09
C ASP A 269 29.91 -4.84 -3.19
N ARG A 270 29.67 -5.29 -4.41
CA ARG A 270 28.92 -6.50 -4.74
C ARG A 270 29.69 -7.42 -5.67
N LYS A 271 29.56 -8.73 -5.46
CA LYS A 271 30.09 -9.72 -6.40
C LYS A 271 29.25 -9.75 -7.67
N VAL A 272 29.93 -9.64 -8.83
CA VAL A 272 29.24 -9.68 -10.12
C VAL A 272 28.85 -11.12 -10.46
N VAL A 273 27.58 -11.29 -10.85
CA VAL A 273 27.06 -12.56 -11.38
C VAL A 273 26.57 -12.36 -12.81
N LYS A 274 26.68 -13.40 -13.64
CA LYS A 274 26.10 -13.45 -14.97
C LYS A 274 25.48 -14.83 -15.19
N ASP A 275 24.23 -14.85 -15.63
CA ASP A 275 23.46 -16.10 -15.76
C ASP A 275 23.49 -16.94 -14.47
N GLY A 276 23.42 -16.29 -13.30
CA GLY A 276 23.44 -16.91 -11.97
C GLY A 276 24.81 -17.45 -11.53
N ARG A 277 25.91 -17.18 -12.27
CA ARG A 277 27.25 -17.66 -11.95
C ARG A 277 28.18 -16.48 -11.59
N PRO A 278 28.98 -16.59 -10.51
CA PRO A 278 29.99 -15.60 -10.18
C PRO A 278 31.02 -15.43 -11.31
N THR A 279 31.33 -14.17 -11.65
CA THR A 279 32.36 -13.84 -12.66
C THR A 279 33.76 -13.69 -12.05
N GLY A 280 33.86 -13.61 -10.73
CA GLY A 280 35.09 -13.28 -10.01
C GLY A 280 35.29 -11.77 -9.82
N GLU A 281 34.53 -10.93 -10.48
CA GLU A 281 34.60 -9.48 -10.38
C GLU A 281 33.84 -8.93 -9.17
N THR A 282 34.22 -7.74 -8.72
CA THR A 282 33.51 -6.96 -7.72
C THR A 282 33.18 -5.61 -8.33
N LYS A 283 31.97 -5.13 -8.11
CA LYS A 283 31.48 -3.83 -8.57
C LYS A 283 30.96 -3.02 -7.38
N SER A 284 31.37 -1.76 -7.31
CA SER A 284 30.75 -0.78 -6.41
C SER A 284 29.40 -0.37 -7.00
N VAL A 285 28.31 -0.64 -6.30
CA VAL A 285 26.96 -0.32 -6.69
C VAL A 285 26.42 0.80 -5.83
N CYS A 286 25.83 1.81 -6.48
CA CYS A 286 25.24 2.97 -5.84
C CYS A 286 23.74 3.00 -6.18
N PRO A 287 22.88 3.60 -5.35
CA PRO A 287 21.46 3.64 -5.63
C PRO A 287 21.14 4.57 -6.81
N ASP A 288 20.56 4.00 -7.88
CA ASP A 288 20.02 4.76 -9.01
C ASP A 288 18.59 5.24 -8.74
N GLY A 289 17.85 4.53 -7.88
CA GLY A 289 16.48 4.84 -7.47
C GLY A 289 16.15 4.35 -6.08
N VAL A 290 14.93 4.62 -5.65
CA VAL A 290 14.42 4.26 -4.33
C VAL A 290 12.96 3.85 -4.41
N VAL A 291 12.53 2.90 -3.56
CA VAL A 291 11.12 2.66 -3.25
C VAL A 291 10.86 3.14 -1.84
N THR A 292 9.81 3.93 -1.68
CA THR A 292 9.46 4.57 -0.40
C THR A 292 8.04 5.11 -0.42
N TRP A 293 7.54 5.47 0.74
CA TRP A 293 6.26 6.16 0.91
C TRP A 293 6.46 7.65 1.31
N THR A 294 5.36 8.40 1.45
CA THR A 294 5.36 9.78 1.93
C THR A 294 5.61 9.84 3.45
N PRO A 295 6.55 10.67 3.97
CA PRO A 295 7.21 11.80 3.28
C PRO A 295 8.52 11.47 2.54
N GLY A 296 8.92 10.21 2.45
CA GLY A 296 10.16 9.83 1.76
C GLY A 296 10.17 10.18 0.28
N ASP A 297 9.01 10.12 -0.41
CA ASP A 297 8.88 10.57 -1.80
C ASP A 297 9.20 12.07 -1.94
N GLU A 298 8.70 12.94 -1.05
CA GLU A 298 9.02 14.37 -1.00
C GLU A 298 10.52 14.59 -0.75
N GLN A 299 11.09 13.87 0.23
CA GLN A 299 12.51 13.95 0.55
C GLN A 299 13.40 13.47 -0.60
N ALA A 300 13.00 12.43 -1.34
CA ALA A 300 13.77 11.91 -2.47
C ALA A 300 13.81 12.89 -3.63
N VAL A 301 12.69 13.51 -4.01
CA VAL A 301 12.64 14.48 -5.12
C VAL A 301 13.34 15.80 -4.78
N HIS A 302 13.31 16.21 -3.52
CA HIS A 302 14.03 17.41 -3.06
C HIS A 302 15.52 17.16 -2.88
N GLY A 303 15.90 16.02 -2.31
CA GLY A 303 17.28 15.69 -2.00
C GLY A 303 18.12 15.31 -3.22
N ARG A 304 17.47 14.83 -4.29
CA ARG A 304 18.14 14.42 -5.55
C ARG A 304 17.42 15.01 -6.76
N PRO A 305 17.80 16.22 -7.20
CA PRO A 305 17.17 16.87 -8.36
C PRO A 305 17.17 15.99 -9.61
N GLY A 306 16.05 15.94 -10.30
CA GLY A 306 15.83 15.07 -11.46
C GLY A 306 15.21 13.71 -11.13
N THR A 307 15.04 13.38 -9.84
CA THR A 307 14.25 12.22 -9.42
C THR A 307 12.78 12.45 -9.73
N ILE A 308 12.12 11.46 -10.34
CA ILE A 308 10.68 11.49 -10.57
C ILE A 308 10.02 10.25 -9.97
N LYS A 309 8.72 10.35 -9.74
CA LYS A 309 7.84 9.21 -9.50
C LYS A 309 7.65 8.45 -10.82
N VAL A 310 8.24 7.26 -10.91
CA VAL A 310 8.18 6.40 -12.11
C VAL A 310 6.82 5.73 -12.20
N VAL A 311 6.40 5.11 -11.09
CA VAL A 311 5.11 4.46 -10.89
C VAL A 311 4.80 4.46 -9.39
N SER A 312 3.53 4.42 -9.04
CA SER A 312 3.08 4.45 -7.65
C SER A 312 1.86 3.56 -7.42
N SER A 313 1.43 3.51 -6.18
CA SER A 313 0.14 2.91 -5.79
C SER A 313 -1.07 3.63 -6.39
N HIS A 314 -0.92 4.80 -7.02
CA HIS A 314 -2.00 5.43 -7.78
C HIS A 314 -2.35 4.59 -9.01
N GLU A 315 -1.37 4.22 -9.84
CA GLU A 315 -1.56 3.38 -11.02
C GLU A 315 -1.96 1.95 -10.62
N TYR A 316 -1.42 1.44 -9.52
CA TYR A 316 -1.67 0.10 -8.99
C TYR A 316 -2.64 0.13 -7.81
N ALA A 317 -3.74 0.86 -7.96
CA ALA A 317 -4.63 1.24 -6.87
C ALA A 317 -5.28 0.09 -6.10
N SER A 318 -5.32 -1.12 -6.66
CA SER A 318 -5.82 -2.30 -5.95
C SER A 318 -4.70 -3.18 -5.38
N GLN A 319 -3.44 -2.72 -5.39
CA GLN A 319 -2.31 -3.50 -4.92
C GLN A 319 -2.15 -3.46 -3.39
N MET A 320 -2.21 -2.28 -2.78
CA MET A 320 -1.79 -2.06 -1.40
C MET A 320 -2.95 -1.64 -0.48
N PRO A 321 -3.87 -2.55 -0.11
CA PRO A 321 -4.84 -2.27 0.93
C PRO A 321 -4.18 -2.28 2.30
N ALA A 322 -4.65 -1.43 3.19
CA ALA A 322 -4.37 -1.48 4.62
C ALA A 322 -5.33 -2.50 5.26
N VAL A 323 -4.86 -3.70 5.51
CA VAL A 323 -5.70 -4.79 6.03
C VAL A 323 -5.49 -5.04 7.52
N ILE A 324 -6.56 -5.38 8.22
CA ILE A 324 -6.51 -5.78 9.62
C ILE A 324 -6.15 -7.27 9.69
N LEU A 325 -5.01 -7.57 10.30
CA LEU A 325 -4.51 -8.90 10.58
C LEU A 325 -4.44 -9.09 12.11
N GLY A 326 -4.94 -10.20 12.62
CA GLY A 326 -4.90 -10.43 14.06
C GLY A 326 -5.14 -11.88 14.45
N ILE A 327 -5.20 -12.14 15.74
CA ILE A 327 -5.28 -13.48 16.33
C ILE A 327 -6.70 -14.02 16.15
N LYS A 328 -6.85 -15.08 15.35
CA LYS A 328 -8.15 -15.68 14.98
C LYS A 328 -8.97 -16.05 16.20
N LYS A 329 -8.37 -16.64 17.24
CA LYS A 329 -9.08 -16.99 18.48
C LYS A 329 -9.69 -15.76 19.12
N PHE A 330 -8.95 -14.68 19.29
CA PHE A 330 -9.43 -13.44 19.89
C PHE A 330 -10.60 -12.86 19.07
N PHE A 331 -10.46 -12.83 17.75
CA PHE A 331 -11.52 -12.34 16.86
C PHE A 331 -12.80 -13.16 16.97
N ASN A 332 -12.69 -14.48 17.06
CA ASN A 332 -13.85 -15.35 17.19
C ASN A 332 -14.52 -15.28 18.56
N ASP A 333 -13.73 -15.13 19.62
CA ASP A 333 -14.23 -15.03 21.00
C ASP A 333 -14.92 -13.66 21.27
N ASN A 334 -14.56 -12.60 20.48
CA ASN A 334 -15.09 -11.24 20.59
C ASN A 334 -15.74 -10.78 19.28
N ARG A 335 -16.52 -11.66 18.65
CA ARG A 335 -17.05 -11.46 17.29
C ARG A 335 -17.88 -10.20 17.13
N ASP A 336 -18.70 -9.87 18.14
CA ASP A 336 -19.58 -8.70 18.10
C ASP A 336 -18.76 -7.39 18.18
N GLU A 337 -17.76 -7.34 19.05
CA GLU A 337 -16.85 -6.20 19.21
C GLU A 337 -16.01 -5.99 17.95
N ILE A 338 -15.51 -7.06 17.34
CA ILE A 338 -14.70 -6.98 16.09
C ILE A 338 -15.58 -6.57 14.89
N SER A 339 -16.82 -7.08 14.81
CA SER A 339 -17.78 -6.60 13.81
C SER A 339 -18.16 -5.14 14.03
N GLY A 340 -18.28 -4.71 15.30
CA GLY A 340 -18.50 -3.32 15.72
C GLY A 340 -17.32 -2.40 15.34
N LEU A 341 -16.07 -2.88 15.51
CA LEU A 341 -14.86 -2.16 15.10
C LEU A 341 -14.87 -1.88 13.59
N LEU A 342 -15.16 -2.91 12.78
CA LEU A 342 -15.26 -2.72 11.33
C LEU A 342 -16.43 -1.80 10.95
N ALA A 343 -17.61 -1.95 11.57
CA ALA A 343 -18.76 -1.08 11.31
C ALA A 343 -18.46 0.39 11.63
N ALA A 344 -17.82 0.65 12.78
CA ALA A 344 -17.38 1.99 13.18
C ALA A 344 -16.36 2.57 12.20
N SER A 345 -15.36 1.76 11.79
CA SER A 345 -14.35 2.17 10.82
C SER A 345 -14.96 2.46 9.44
N PHE A 346 -15.89 1.64 8.96
CA PHE A 346 -16.56 1.84 7.68
C PHE A 346 -17.43 3.11 7.68
N GLN A 347 -18.18 3.35 8.75
CA GLN A 347 -18.95 4.57 8.90
C GLN A 347 -18.04 5.81 8.98
N ALA A 348 -16.92 5.72 9.66
CA ALA A 348 -15.90 6.77 9.71
C ALA A 348 -15.29 7.03 8.33
N ALA A 349 -15.04 5.99 7.55
CA ALA A 349 -14.54 6.13 6.18
C ALA A 349 -15.52 6.93 5.31
N ASP A 350 -16.82 6.68 5.43
CA ASP A 350 -17.83 7.46 4.73
C ASP A 350 -17.79 8.96 5.12
N GLN A 351 -17.59 9.26 6.42
CA GLN A 351 -17.43 10.64 6.90
C GLN A 351 -16.14 11.29 6.34
N VAL A 352 -15.02 10.57 6.34
CA VAL A 352 -13.74 11.05 5.79
C VAL A 352 -13.84 11.31 4.28
N LYS A 353 -14.54 10.47 3.53
CA LYS A 353 -14.78 10.66 2.09
C LYS A 353 -15.68 11.86 1.82
N ALA A 354 -16.73 12.03 2.61
CA ALA A 354 -17.77 13.02 2.35
C ALA A 354 -17.40 14.43 2.78
N PHE A 355 -16.60 14.61 3.86
CA PHE A 355 -16.42 15.92 4.50
C PHE A 355 -14.93 16.26 4.68
N ASP A 356 -14.51 17.40 4.09
CA ASP A 356 -13.14 17.92 4.26
C ASP A 356 -12.85 18.26 5.73
N ALA A 357 -13.82 18.79 6.45
CA ALA A 357 -13.71 19.07 7.87
C ALA A 357 -13.42 17.81 8.70
N VAL A 358 -13.96 16.65 8.32
CA VAL A 358 -13.66 15.36 8.96
C VAL A 358 -12.24 14.91 8.64
N ARG A 359 -11.77 15.08 7.39
CA ARG A 359 -10.37 14.79 7.02
C ARG A 359 -9.38 15.62 7.86
N ARG A 360 -9.65 16.92 8.00
CA ARG A 360 -8.86 17.80 8.89
C ARG A 360 -8.85 17.30 10.32
N LYS A 361 -10.03 16.90 10.82
CA LYS A 361 -10.16 16.37 12.16
C LYS A 361 -9.42 15.06 12.37
N ALA A 362 -9.46 14.17 11.40
CA ALA A 362 -8.65 12.93 11.41
C ALA A 362 -7.14 13.26 11.42
N GLY A 363 -6.68 14.23 10.61
CA GLY A 363 -5.30 14.72 10.64
C GLY A 363 -4.89 15.29 12.01
N GLU A 364 -5.78 16.07 12.67
CA GLU A 364 -5.55 16.55 14.04
C GLU A 364 -5.42 15.38 15.05
N MET A 365 -6.28 14.38 14.96
CA MET A 365 -6.24 13.19 15.83
C MET A 365 -4.99 12.36 15.60
N SER A 366 -4.53 12.25 14.36
CA SER A 366 -3.30 11.54 14.00
C SER A 366 -2.07 12.12 14.69
N THR A 367 -2.04 13.43 14.98
CA THR A 367 -0.90 14.05 15.69
C THR A 367 -0.72 13.52 17.11
N THR A 368 -1.81 13.16 17.78
CA THR A 368 -1.73 12.58 19.14
C THR A 368 -1.18 11.16 19.12
N LEU A 369 -1.42 10.42 18.03
CA LEU A 369 -0.92 9.06 17.83
C LEU A 369 0.51 9.06 17.25
N TYR A 370 0.75 9.84 16.20
CA TYR A 370 2.01 9.84 15.45
C TYR A 370 3.01 10.89 15.94
N LYS A 371 2.55 11.90 16.69
CA LYS A 371 3.36 13.01 17.25
C LYS A 371 3.98 13.92 16.18
N ASP A 372 3.31 14.04 15.04
CA ASP A 372 3.71 14.85 13.91
C ASP A 372 2.77 16.03 13.62
N SER A 373 3.02 16.77 12.53
CA SER A 373 2.25 17.93 12.12
C SER A 373 0.88 17.56 11.53
N ALA A 374 -0.21 18.09 12.10
CA ALA A 374 -1.56 17.89 11.57
C ALA A 374 -1.73 18.38 10.12
N THR A 375 -1.00 19.44 9.75
CA THR A 375 -1.04 20.01 8.40
C THR A 375 -0.47 19.04 7.38
N ASP A 376 0.61 18.35 7.73
CA ASP A 376 1.24 17.38 6.84
C ASP A 376 0.34 16.16 6.65
N TRP A 377 -0.25 15.61 7.71
CA TRP A 377 -1.20 14.48 7.61
C TRP A 377 -2.41 14.81 6.75
N TYR A 378 -3.00 16.01 6.91
CA TYR A 378 -4.07 16.47 6.05
C TYR A 378 -3.62 16.65 4.59
N LYS A 379 -2.42 17.22 4.34
CA LYS A 379 -1.83 17.44 3.02
C LYS A 379 -1.56 16.11 2.31
N TYR A 380 -0.99 15.14 3.02
CA TYR A 380 -0.58 13.85 2.46
C TYR A 380 -1.77 12.96 2.09
N TYR A 381 -2.89 13.03 2.82
CA TYR A 381 -4.04 12.18 2.57
C TYR A 381 -4.62 12.31 1.14
N PRO A 382 -5.00 13.47 0.62
CA PRO A 382 -5.48 13.60 -0.75
C PRO A 382 -4.34 13.54 -1.79
N GLY A 383 -3.10 13.58 -1.35
CA GLY A 383 -1.96 13.92 -2.18
C GLY A 383 -1.90 15.42 -2.50
N PHE A 384 -0.74 15.87 -2.93
CA PHE A 384 -0.50 17.28 -3.23
C PHE A 384 0.47 17.45 -4.40
N ARG A 385 0.30 18.56 -5.12
CA ARG A 385 1.30 18.97 -6.11
C ARG A 385 2.44 19.67 -5.39
N ASP A 386 3.60 19.01 -5.39
CA ASP A 386 4.80 19.59 -4.79
C ASP A 386 5.26 20.84 -5.56
N PRO A 387 5.39 22.01 -4.92
CA PRO A 387 5.74 23.25 -5.60
C PRO A 387 7.18 23.28 -6.13
N GLN A 388 8.08 22.47 -5.58
CA GLN A 388 9.48 22.44 -5.99
C GLN A 388 9.68 21.54 -7.21
N SER A 389 9.14 20.34 -7.21
CA SER A 389 9.30 19.36 -8.30
C SER A 389 8.17 19.40 -9.32
N GLY A 390 7.00 19.98 -8.98
CA GLY A 390 5.80 19.97 -9.78
C GLY A 390 5.11 18.61 -9.85
N GLN A 391 5.58 17.61 -9.11
CA GLN A 391 5.02 16.25 -9.12
C GLN A 391 3.85 16.13 -8.14
N MET A 392 2.98 15.14 -8.40
CA MET A 392 1.96 14.73 -7.43
C MET A 392 2.60 13.75 -6.44
N LEU A 393 2.61 14.11 -5.16
CA LEU A 393 3.17 13.34 -4.06
C LEU A 393 2.07 13.02 -3.04
N GLY A 394 2.30 12.01 -2.20
CA GLY A 394 1.30 11.55 -1.24
C GLY A 394 0.11 10.86 -1.91
N GLY A 395 -0.92 10.67 -1.14
CA GLY A 395 -2.21 10.10 -1.54
C GLY A 395 -2.53 8.79 -0.85
N SER A 396 -3.59 8.81 -0.01
CA SER A 396 -4.21 7.65 0.62
C SER A 396 -5.71 7.66 0.38
N ALA A 397 -6.36 6.54 0.58
CA ALA A 397 -7.81 6.43 0.60
C ALA A 397 -8.27 5.54 1.76
N VAL A 398 -9.42 5.86 2.35
CA VAL A 398 -10.05 5.02 3.36
C VAL A 398 -11.08 4.10 2.74
N PHE A 399 -11.29 2.92 3.33
CA PHE A 399 -12.26 1.95 2.88
C PHE A 399 -13.48 1.90 3.81
N GLY A 400 -14.67 2.18 3.24
CA GLY A 400 -15.96 1.90 3.83
C GLY A 400 -16.46 0.49 3.52
N LEU A 401 -17.73 0.23 3.82
CA LEU A 401 -18.35 -1.07 3.57
C LEU A 401 -18.35 -1.43 2.07
N GLU A 402 -18.78 -0.49 1.21
CA GLU A 402 -18.89 -0.76 -0.22
C GLU A 402 -17.52 -1.01 -0.86
N ASP A 403 -16.48 -0.29 -0.41
CA ASP A 403 -15.10 -0.57 -0.88
C ASP A 403 -14.66 -1.97 -0.50
N ASN A 404 -14.96 -2.43 0.72
CA ASN A 404 -14.64 -3.79 1.14
C ASN A 404 -15.43 -4.84 0.32
N VAL A 405 -16.73 -4.63 0.09
CA VAL A 405 -17.55 -5.51 -0.74
C VAL A 405 -16.95 -5.65 -2.13
N ASN A 406 -16.56 -4.53 -2.74
CA ASN A 406 -15.96 -4.50 -4.08
C ASN A 406 -14.56 -5.11 -4.09
N TYR A 407 -13.72 -4.73 -3.12
CA TYR A 407 -12.32 -5.16 -3.07
C TYR A 407 -12.17 -6.65 -2.81
N PHE A 408 -13.02 -7.22 -1.93
CA PHE A 408 -13.04 -8.66 -1.65
C PHE A 408 -13.93 -9.46 -2.63
N GLY A 409 -14.57 -8.78 -3.60
CA GLY A 409 -15.43 -9.42 -4.62
C GLY A 409 -16.66 -10.09 -4.04
N LEU A 410 -17.22 -9.56 -2.93
CA LEU A 410 -18.33 -10.18 -2.20
C LEU A 410 -19.67 -10.05 -2.92
N ASP A 411 -19.78 -9.16 -3.89
CA ASP A 411 -20.97 -8.97 -4.73
C ASP A 411 -21.04 -9.93 -5.94
N GLY A 412 -19.98 -10.71 -6.18
CA GLY A 412 -19.85 -11.63 -7.30
C GLY A 412 -19.72 -10.93 -8.68
N LYS A 413 -19.54 -9.61 -8.73
CA LYS A 413 -19.41 -8.80 -9.95
C LYS A 413 -18.04 -8.13 -10.08
N HIS A 414 -17.43 -7.79 -8.96
CA HIS A 414 -16.04 -7.33 -8.89
C HIS A 414 -15.08 -8.52 -8.83
N ASN A 415 -13.86 -8.31 -9.31
CA ASN A 415 -12.77 -9.24 -9.04
C ASN A 415 -12.46 -9.24 -7.55
N ASN A 416 -12.17 -10.39 -6.97
CA ASN A 416 -11.61 -10.44 -5.63
C ASN A 416 -10.15 -9.96 -5.67
N ASN A 417 -9.96 -8.64 -5.53
CA ASN A 417 -8.65 -7.99 -5.62
C ASN A 417 -7.77 -8.36 -4.42
N MET A 418 -8.35 -8.57 -3.23
CA MET A 418 -7.58 -9.07 -2.08
C MET A 418 -6.95 -10.43 -2.37
N ARG A 419 -7.71 -11.37 -2.95
CA ARG A 419 -7.17 -12.67 -3.35
C ARG A 419 -6.11 -12.53 -4.44
N ALA A 420 -6.41 -11.74 -5.48
CA ALA A 420 -5.50 -11.52 -6.60
C ALA A 420 -4.15 -10.96 -6.11
N THR A 421 -4.17 -9.96 -5.25
CA THR A 421 -2.98 -9.33 -4.65
C THR A 421 -2.22 -10.31 -3.76
N TYR A 422 -2.90 -10.95 -2.83
CA TYR A 422 -2.32 -11.92 -1.90
C TYR A 422 -1.61 -13.08 -2.62
N GLU A 423 -2.29 -13.69 -3.60
CA GLU A 423 -1.76 -14.85 -4.36
C GLU A 423 -0.63 -14.42 -5.32
N THR A 424 -0.78 -13.28 -6.00
CA THR A 424 0.24 -12.78 -6.94
C THR A 424 1.54 -12.47 -6.22
N PHE A 425 1.50 -11.65 -5.16
CA PHE A 425 2.72 -11.25 -4.44
C PHE A 425 3.26 -12.36 -3.55
N GLY A 426 2.41 -13.25 -3.05
CA GLY A 426 2.84 -14.49 -2.40
C GLY A 426 3.63 -15.40 -3.34
N LYS A 427 3.17 -15.56 -4.59
CA LYS A 427 3.88 -16.30 -5.63
C LYS A 427 5.22 -15.64 -5.99
N ILE A 428 5.22 -14.32 -6.18
CA ILE A 428 6.44 -13.54 -6.47
C ILE A 428 7.46 -13.69 -5.33
N ALA A 429 7.04 -13.56 -4.07
CA ALA A 429 7.91 -13.72 -2.92
C ALA A 429 8.51 -15.14 -2.84
N THR A 430 7.68 -16.16 -3.05
CA THR A 430 8.14 -17.56 -3.05
C THR A 430 9.12 -17.85 -4.20
N MET A 431 8.91 -17.26 -5.37
CA MET A 431 9.83 -17.42 -6.51
C MET A 431 11.17 -16.76 -6.27
N ASN A 432 11.19 -15.59 -5.64
CA ASN A 432 12.42 -14.86 -5.34
C ASN A 432 13.18 -15.43 -4.14
N TYR A 433 12.47 -15.98 -3.15
CA TYR A 433 13.03 -16.50 -1.89
C TYR A 433 12.55 -17.92 -1.57
N PRO A 434 12.76 -18.92 -2.46
CA PRO A 434 12.20 -20.27 -2.29
C PRO A 434 12.64 -20.98 -1.01
N LEU A 435 13.85 -20.72 -0.52
CA LEU A 435 14.34 -21.32 0.72
C LEU A 435 13.63 -20.76 1.97
N LEU A 436 13.23 -19.49 1.94
CA LEU A 436 12.53 -18.87 3.05
C LEU A 436 11.13 -19.48 3.25
N PHE A 437 10.43 -19.76 2.15
CA PHE A 437 9.06 -20.27 2.17
C PHE A 437 8.97 -21.81 2.08
N LYS A 438 10.11 -22.51 2.04
CA LYS A 438 10.13 -23.98 1.96
C LYS A 438 9.52 -24.64 3.19
N ASP A 439 9.92 -24.19 4.37
CA ASP A 439 9.49 -24.81 5.63
C ASP A 439 8.25 -24.09 6.22
N ASN A 440 8.02 -22.86 5.83
CA ASN A 440 6.91 -22.04 6.25
C ASN A 440 6.20 -21.45 5.00
N PRO A 441 5.45 -22.26 4.25
CA PRO A 441 4.77 -21.78 3.05
C PRO A 441 3.71 -20.74 3.38
N ILE A 442 3.47 -19.82 2.45
CA ILE A 442 2.36 -18.88 2.51
C ILE A 442 1.06 -19.67 2.54
N PRO A 443 0.18 -19.46 3.53
CA PRO A 443 -1.09 -20.20 3.61
C PRO A 443 -2.01 -19.87 2.43
N PRO A 444 -2.87 -20.81 2.02
CA PRO A 444 -3.87 -20.53 1.00
C PRO A 444 -4.79 -19.37 1.41
N TYR A 445 -5.18 -18.54 0.44
CA TYR A 445 -6.04 -17.37 0.68
C TYR A 445 -7.28 -17.67 1.55
N LYS A 446 -7.97 -18.76 1.29
CA LYS A 446 -9.17 -19.19 2.03
C LYS A 446 -8.93 -19.50 3.51
N GLU A 447 -7.69 -19.77 3.90
CA GLU A 447 -7.28 -20.00 5.30
C GLU A 447 -6.79 -18.71 5.95
N ALA A 448 -6.30 -17.77 5.12
CA ALA A 448 -5.70 -16.52 5.52
C ALA A 448 -6.71 -15.38 5.71
N VAL A 449 -7.90 -15.46 5.10
CA VAL A 449 -8.89 -14.38 5.08
C VAL A 449 -10.26 -14.87 5.52
N ASP A 450 -10.84 -14.15 6.48
CA ASP A 450 -12.21 -14.40 6.99
C ASP A 450 -13.09 -13.16 6.76
N THR A 451 -13.84 -13.18 5.67
CA THR A 451 -14.76 -12.07 5.31
C THR A 451 -16.06 -12.06 6.10
N SER A 452 -16.29 -13.04 6.99
CA SER A 452 -17.54 -13.10 7.78
C SER A 452 -17.68 -11.91 8.73
N PHE A 453 -16.57 -11.27 9.13
CA PHE A 453 -16.58 -10.05 9.92
C PHE A 453 -17.06 -8.83 9.12
N ILE A 454 -16.77 -8.77 7.80
CA ILE A 454 -17.33 -7.74 6.91
C ILE A 454 -18.86 -7.87 6.85
N PHE A 455 -19.39 -9.10 6.74
CA PHE A 455 -20.83 -9.33 6.78
C PHE A 455 -21.44 -9.01 8.16
N GLY A 456 -20.72 -9.27 9.26
CA GLY A 456 -21.12 -8.83 10.60
C GLY A 456 -21.25 -7.31 10.69
N ALA A 457 -20.25 -6.58 10.22
CA ALA A 457 -20.30 -5.11 10.15
C ALA A 457 -21.45 -4.60 9.26
N GLN A 458 -21.67 -5.22 8.10
CA GLN A 458 -22.78 -4.90 7.20
C GLN A 458 -24.14 -5.06 7.89
N ALA A 459 -24.33 -6.14 8.66
CA ALA A 459 -25.55 -6.36 9.40
C ALA A 459 -25.82 -5.27 10.44
N LEU A 460 -24.78 -4.81 11.16
CA LEU A 460 -24.86 -3.70 12.12
C LEU A 460 -25.23 -2.38 11.42
N LEU A 461 -24.59 -2.05 10.30
CA LEU A 461 -24.85 -0.83 9.53
C LEU A 461 -26.25 -0.83 8.92
N ASN A 462 -26.73 -1.94 8.40
CA ASN A 462 -28.09 -2.07 7.86
C ASN A 462 -29.17 -1.87 8.93
N THR A 463 -28.95 -2.38 10.14
CA THR A 463 -29.88 -2.16 11.28
C THR A 463 -29.91 -0.73 11.74
N SER A 464 -28.81 0.02 11.61
CA SER A 464 -28.75 1.44 11.98
C SER A 464 -29.40 2.38 10.95
N GLY A 465 -29.76 1.89 9.76
CA GLY A 465 -30.34 2.68 8.66
C GLY A 465 -29.34 3.69 8.05
N VAL A 466 -28.05 3.54 8.32
CA VAL A 466 -26.99 4.41 7.77
C VAL A 466 -26.77 4.04 6.30
N GLN A 467 -26.90 5.02 5.41
CA GLN A 467 -26.46 4.88 4.02
C GLN A 467 -25.00 5.25 3.92
N GLY A 468 -24.18 4.34 3.38
CA GLY A 468 -22.75 4.53 3.16
C GLY A 468 -22.45 5.34 1.89
N ALA A 469 -21.22 5.83 1.82
CA ALA A 469 -20.67 6.42 0.61
C ALA A 469 -20.47 5.34 -0.46
N SER A 470 -20.76 5.67 -1.70
CA SER A 470 -20.41 4.80 -2.83
C SER A 470 -18.89 4.58 -2.91
N ALA A 471 -18.49 3.40 -3.33
CA ALA A 471 -17.09 3.14 -3.62
C ALA A 471 -16.58 4.06 -4.75
N GLU A 472 -15.29 4.38 -4.70
CA GLU A 472 -14.65 5.19 -5.72
C GLU A 472 -14.67 4.44 -7.07
N THR A 473 -15.15 5.10 -8.12
CA THR A 473 -15.18 4.55 -9.49
C THR A 473 -14.11 5.20 -10.34
N VAL A 474 -13.42 4.38 -11.13
CA VAL A 474 -12.39 4.84 -12.07
C VAL A 474 -13.03 5.41 -13.34
N ASP A 475 -12.71 6.66 -13.66
CA ASP A 475 -13.14 7.29 -14.92
C ASP A 475 -12.07 7.12 -16.01
N TYR A 476 -12.07 6.00 -16.69
CA TYR A 476 -11.11 5.71 -17.76
C TYR A 476 -11.18 6.68 -18.94
N SER A 477 -12.20 7.55 -19.04
CA SER A 477 -12.29 8.52 -20.14
C SER A 477 -11.27 9.65 -20.02
N LYS A 478 -10.90 10.01 -18.78
CA LYS A 478 -9.90 11.06 -18.51
C LYS A 478 -8.47 10.58 -18.71
N GLU A 479 -8.21 9.31 -18.41
CA GLU A 479 -6.89 8.70 -18.42
C GLU A 479 -6.34 8.40 -19.82
N ALA A 480 -7.22 8.33 -20.81
CA ALA A 480 -6.81 8.06 -22.19
C ALA A 480 -6.09 9.22 -22.89
N GLN A 481 -6.09 10.41 -22.31
CA GLN A 481 -5.54 11.60 -22.98
C GLN A 481 -4.01 11.72 -22.90
N SER A 482 -3.36 11.09 -21.91
CA SER A 482 -1.89 11.12 -21.77
C SER A 482 -1.17 9.96 -22.47
N GLY A 483 -1.83 8.83 -22.66
CA GLY A 483 -1.37 7.71 -23.49
C GLY A 483 -0.06 7.03 -23.08
N GLN A 484 0.41 7.23 -21.84
CA GLN A 484 1.65 6.63 -21.40
C GLN A 484 1.52 5.13 -21.20
N VAL A 485 2.37 4.34 -21.87
CA VAL A 485 2.47 2.90 -21.66
C VAL A 485 3.26 2.62 -20.39
N LEU A 486 2.62 2.01 -19.40
CA LEU A 486 3.22 1.61 -18.13
C LEU A 486 3.54 0.11 -18.04
N GLY A 487 2.97 -0.68 -18.93
CA GLY A 487 3.27 -2.10 -19.04
C GLY A 487 2.85 -2.66 -20.38
N HIS A 488 3.61 -3.65 -20.86
CA HIS A 488 3.32 -4.40 -22.06
C HIS A 488 3.58 -5.89 -21.81
N LYS A 489 2.57 -6.72 -22.02
CA LYS A 489 2.66 -8.16 -21.76
C LYS A 489 2.12 -8.96 -22.93
N ALA A 490 2.99 -9.78 -23.53
CA ALA A 490 2.57 -10.79 -24.48
C ALA A 490 2.07 -12.04 -23.73
N VAL A 491 0.89 -12.54 -24.11
CA VAL A 491 0.26 -13.70 -23.49
C VAL A 491 -0.10 -14.73 -24.55
N TYR A 492 0.24 -15.97 -24.27
CA TYR A 492 -0.02 -17.10 -25.17
C TYR A 492 -1.33 -17.78 -24.76
N ILE A 493 -2.39 -17.47 -25.49
CA ILE A 493 -3.70 -18.08 -25.32
C ILE A 493 -3.90 -19.09 -26.43
N ASN A 494 -4.13 -20.36 -26.06
CA ASN A 494 -4.40 -21.40 -27.03
C ASN A 494 -5.85 -21.33 -27.52
N PHE A 495 -6.01 -21.31 -28.83
CA PHE A 495 -7.31 -21.36 -29.50
C PHE A 495 -7.39 -22.59 -30.38
N ALA A 496 -8.58 -23.13 -30.57
CA ALA A 496 -8.80 -24.15 -31.60
C ALA A 496 -8.48 -23.59 -32.99
N SER A 497 -8.08 -24.46 -33.92
CA SER A 497 -7.72 -24.04 -35.29
C SER A 497 -8.90 -23.35 -35.97
N GLY A 498 -8.69 -22.15 -36.51
CA GLY A 498 -9.74 -21.35 -37.15
C GLY A 498 -10.80 -20.78 -36.18
N SER A 499 -10.65 -20.94 -34.88
CA SER A 499 -11.62 -20.51 -33.85
C SER A 499 -11.08 -19.36 -33.00
N ASP A 500 -12.01 -18.59 -32.44
CA ASP A 500 -11.78 -17.56 -31.41
C ASP A 500 -12.14 -18.05 -30.00
N GLN A 501 -12.47 -19.34 -29.84
CA GLN A 501 -12.75 -19.92 -28.51
C GLN A 501 -11.43 -20.34 -27.86
N PRO A 502 -11.07 -19.75 -26.68
CA PRO A 502 -9.92 -20.22 -25.91
C PRO A 502 -10.11 -21.67 -25.50
N LEU A 503 -9.03 -22.46 -25.57
CA LEU A 503 -9.05 -23.82 -25.10
C LEU A 503 -9.09 -23.88 -23.57
N PRO A 504 -9.61 -24.97 -22.96
CA PRO A 504 -9.70 -25.10 -21.48
C PRO A 504 -8.35 -24.95 -20.77
N ASP A 505 -7.26 -25.36 -21.40
CA ASP A 505 -5.90 -25.22 -20.85
C ASP A 505 -5.40 -23.76 -20.77
N SER A 506 -6.05 -22.84 -21.46
CA SER A 506 -5.76 -21.39 -21.39
C SER A 506 -6.50 -20.66 -20.24
N VAL A 507 -7.48 -21.30 -19.60
CA VAL A 507 -8.27 -20.68 -18.53
C VAL A 507 -7.39 -20.25 -17.34
N PRO A 508 -6.43 -21.07 -16.85
CA PRO A 508 -5.52 -20.62 -15.80
C PRO A 508 -4.74 -19.35 -16.19
N THR A 509 -4.18 -19.29 -17.40
CA THR A 509 -3.45 -18.12 -17.91
C THR A 509 -4.36 -16.88 -18.01
N LEU A 510 -5.61 -17.04 -18.48
CA LEU A 510 -6.58 -15.96 -18.51
C LEU A 510 -6.94 -15.44 -17.12
N ASN A 511 -7.04 -16.32 -16.13
CA ASN A 511 -7.28 -15.93 -14.74
C ASN A 511 -6.09 -15.20 -14.12
N GLU A 512 -4.86 -15.69 -14.30
CA GLU A 512 -3.65 -15.00 -13.84
C GLU A 512 -3.52 -13.61 -14.48
N LEU A 513 -3.81 -13.49 -15.78
CA LEU A 513 -3.80 -12.23 -16.50
C LEU A 513 -4.88 -11.28 -15.96
N LYS A 514 -6.11 -11.77 -15.79
CA LYS A 514 -7.22 -11.02 -15.22
C LYS A 514 -6.87 -10.47 -13.81
N ASP A 515 -6.32 -11.32 -12.95
CA ASP A 515 -5.95 -10.92 -11.59
C ASP A 515 -4.84 -9.87 -11.60
N SER A 516 -3.80 -10.04 -12.43
CA SER A 516 -2.74 -9.03 -12.61
C SER A 516 -3.28 -7.68 -13.11
N LEU A 517 -4.20 -7.69 -14.08
CA LEU A 517 -4.82 -6.47 -14.59
C LEU A 517 -5.79 -5.84 -13.58
N ALA A 518 -6.46 -6.64 -12.75
CA ALA A 518 -7.36 -6.13 -11.70
C ALA A 518 -6.60 -5.42 -10.57
N ILE A 519 -5.38 -5.85 -10.25
CA ILE A 519 -4.47 -5.17 -9.32
C ILE A 519 -4.12 -3.77 -9.84
N ASN A 520 -3.89 -3.62 -11.15
CA ASN A 520 -3.56 -2.38 -11.82
C ASN A 520 -4.85 -1.65 -12.25
N SER A 521 -5.75 -1.44 -11.31
CA SER A 521 -7.14 -1.06 -11.59
C SER A 521 -7.31 0.32 -12.22
N GLN A 522 -6.36 1.24 -12.07
CA GLN A 522 -6.41 2.57 -12.69
C GLN A 522 -5.97 2.57 -14.15
N LEU A 523 -5.34 1.50 -14.64
CA LEU A 523 -4.83 1.47 -16.00
C LEU A 523 -5.89 1.05 -17.01
N ALA A 524 -5.98 1.81 -18.11
CA ALA A 524 -6.73 1.43 -19.29
C ALA A 524 -6.00 0.33 -20.05
N LEU A 525 -6.71 -0.38 -20.93
CA LEU A 525 -6.20 -1.56 -21.61
C LEU A 525 -6.32 -1.43 -23.12
N GLN A 526 -5.27 -1.86 -23.84
CA GLN A 526 -5.30 -2.17 -25.26
C GLN A 526 -5.01 -3.66 -25.42
N ILE A 527 -5.76 -4.33 -26.32
CA ILE A 527 -5.62 -5.77 -26.59
C ILE A 527 -5.35 -5.96 -28.07
N ASP A 528 -4.19 -6.51 -28.41
CA ASP A 528 -3.74 -6.74 -29.77
C ASP A 528 -3.59 -8.24 -30.04
N GLY A 529 -4.30 -8.76 -31.04
CA GLY A 529 -4.25 -10.16 -31.45
C GLY A 529 -3.32 -10.37 -32.65
N TYR A 530 -2.58 -11.49 -32.65
CA TYR A 530 -1.67 -11.87 -33.74
C TYR A 530 -1.87 -13.34 -34.13
N THR A 531 -1.50 -13.66 -35.39
CA THR A 531 -1.45 -15.03 -35.92
C THR A 531 -0.03 -15.38 -36.37
N ASP A 532 0.20 -16.64 -36.67
CA ASP A 532 1.31 -17.03 -37.53
C ASP A 532 1.02 -16.70 -39.01
N ASN A 533 1.97 -16.99 -39.91
CA ASN A 533 1.84 -16.71 -41.34
C ASN A 533 1.07 -17.81 -42.11
N ALA A 534 0.32 -18.68 -41.46
CA ALA A 534 -0.53 -19.65 -42.16
C ALA A 534 -1.84 -19.01 -42.56
N GLY A 535 -2.14 -18.97 -43.84
CA GLY A 535 -3.32 -18.30 -44.43
C GLY A 535 -3.02 -16.90 -44.96
N SER A 536 -4.04 -16.27 -45.53
CA SER A 536 -3.96 -14.90 -46.04
C SER A 536 -4.32 -13.87 -44.95
N ASP A 537 -3.91 -12.63 -45.13
CA ASP A 537 -4.28 -11.52 -44.23
C ASP A 537 -5.79 -11.28 -44.19
N GLN A 538 -6.51 -11.57 -45.27
CA GLN A 538 -7.98 -11.50 -45.30
C GLN A 538 -8.64 -12.45 -44.29
N VAL A 539 -7.98 -13.56 -43.95
CA VAL A 539 -8.43 -14.52 -42.94
C VAL A 539 -7.80 -14.21 -41.57
N ASN A 540 -6.50 -13.90 -41.55
CA ASN A 540 -5.71 -13.79 -40.31
C ASN A 540 -6.04 -12.51 -39.52
N VAL A 541 -6.28 -11.36 -40.20
CA VAL A 541 -6.63 -10.11 -39.51
C VAL A 541 -7.96 -10.25 -38.75
N PRO A 542 -9.08 -10.65 -39.38
CA PRO A 542 -10.34 -10.84 -38.65
C PRO A 542 -10.27 -11.94 -37.59
N LEU A 543 -9.50 -13.01 -37.80
CA LEU A 543 -9.32 -14.06 -36.79
C LEU A 543 -8.59 -13.57 -35.56
N SER A 544 -7.51 -12.82 -35.73
CA SER A 544 -6.75 -12.26 -34.62
C SER A 544 -7.56 -11.22 -33.83
N GLU A 545 -8.38 -10.41 -34.50
CA GLU A 545 -9.32 -9.49 -33.85
C GLU A 545 -10.36 -10.25 -33.01
N LYS A 546 -11.00 -11.29 -33.59
CA LYS A 546 -11.95 -12.12 -32.81
C LYS A 546 -11.34 -12.75 -31.59
N ARG A 547 -10.06 -13.16 -31.63
CA ARG A 547 -9.31 -13.69 -30.50
C ARG A 547 -9.05 -12.62 -29.43
N ALA A 548 -8.64 -11.41 -29.81
CA ALA A 548 -8.52 -10.28 -28.90
C ALA A 548 -9.84 -9.95 -28.22
N GLN A 549 -10.94 -9.92 -29.00
CA GLN A 549 -12.31 -9.75 -28.48
C GLN A 549 -12.73 -10.87 -27.54
N ALA A 550 -12.29 -12.11 -27.75
CA ALA A 550 -12.61 -13.24 -26.86
C ALA A 550 -11.96 -13.06 -25.48
N VAL A 551 -10.72 -12.56 -25.43
CA VAL A 551 -10.04 -12.22 -24.18
C VAL A 551 -10.78 -11.11 -23.43
N LYS A 552 -11.17 -10.03 -24.11
CA LYS A 552 -12.01 -8.96 -23.54
C LYS A 552 -13.31 -9.53 -22.95
N ARG A 553 -14.07 -10.31 -23.76
CA ARG A 553 -15.32 -10.94 -23.31
C ARG A 553 -15.12 -11.80 -22.08
N TYR A 554 -14.03 -12.56 -21.99
CA TYR A 554 -13.73 -13.39 -20.84
C TYR A 554 -13.62 -12.54 -19.55
N PHE A 555 -12.87 -11.45 -19.59
CA PHE A 555 -12.72 -10.56 -18.42
C PHE A 555 -14.07 -9.94 -18.02
N GLN A 556 -14.84 -9.48 -18.98
CA GLN A 556 -16.17 -8.90 -18.74
C GLN A 556 -17.20 -9.91 -18.22
N GLN A 557 -17.08 -11.19 -18.57
CA GLN A 557 -17.96 -12.24 -18.05
C GLN A 557 -17.67 -12.61 -16.59
N VAL A 558 -16.39 -12.66 -16.21
CA VAL A 558 -15.99 -13.11 -14.88
C VAL A 558 -15.90 -11.99 -13.84
N ALA A 559 -15.70 -10.73 -14.26
CA ALA A 559 -15.60 -9.57 -13.38
C ALA A 559 -16.08 -8.29 -14.10
N PRO A 560 -17.39 -8.17 -14.41
CA PRO A 560 -17.92 -7.11 -15.26
C PRO A 560 -17.67 -5.69 -14.71
N LEU A 561 -17.70 -5.50 -13.41
CA LEU A 561 -17.48 -4.19 -12.81
C LEU A 561 -16.00 -3.82 -12.69
N SER A 562 -15.11 -4.80 -12.65
CA SER A 562 -13.65 -4.56 -12.73
C SER A 562 -13.14 -4.35 -14.16
N PHE A 563 -13.90 -4.81 -15.16
CA PHE A 563 -13.55 -4.68 -16.57
C PHE A 563 -14.70 -4.08 -17.39
N PRO A 564 -15.15 -2.83 -17.06
CA PRO A 564 -16.17 -2.15 -17.86
C PRO A 564 -15.67 -1.87 -19.27
N ASP A 565 -16.59 -1.65 -20.21
CA ASP A 565 -16.25 -1.42 -21.62
C ASP A 565 -15.32 -0.21 -21.82
N SER A 566 -15.50 0.84 -21.01
CA SER A 566 -14.69 2.07 -21.02
C SER A 566 -13.20 1.84 -20.69
N ARG A 567 -12.86 0.73 -19.99
CA ARG A 567 -11.48 0.37 -19.67
C ARG A 567 -10.66 -0.07 -20.89
N PHE A 568 -11.33 -0.53 -21.96
CA PHE A 568 -10.69 -1.03 -23.18
C PHE A 568 -10.62 0.07 -24.24
N LYS A 569 -9.45 0.65 -24.45
CA LYS A 569 -9.22 1.74 -25.42
C LYS A 569 -9.16 1.24 -26.86
N LEU A 570 -8.56 0.08 -27.06
CA LEU A 570 -8.43 -0.55 -28.35
C LEU A 570 -8.49 -2.07 -28.20
N VAL A 571 -9.18 -2.72 -29.13
CA VAL A 571 -9.11 -4.18 -29.32
C VAL A 571 -8.96 -4.42 -30.80
N ALA A 572 -7.78 -4.87 -31.24
CA ALA A 572 -7.43 -4.95 -32.64
C ALA A 572 -6.81 -6.30 -33.03
N GLY A 573 -6.93 -6.65 -34.30
CA GLY A 573 -6.26 -7.79 -34.91
C GLY A 573 -5.25 -7.35 -35.97
N HIS A 574 -4.04 -7.88 -35.89
CA HIS A 574 -2.93 -7.54 -36.77
C HIS A 574 -2.54 -8.68 -37.71
N GLY A 575 -3.25 -9.81 -37.69
CA GLY A 575 -2.94 -10.98 -38.50
C GLY A 575 -1.52 -11.46 -38.28
N SER A 576 -0.78 -11.74 -39.35
CA SER A 576 0.60 -12.23 -39.29
C SER A 576 1.67 -11.14 -39.21
N GLN A 577 1.27 -9.89 -38.96
CA GLN A 577 2.20 -8.77 -38.82
C GLN A 577 3.03 -8.88 -37.52
N SER A 578 4.19 -8.22 -37.52
CA SER A 578 5.07 -8.14 -36.34
C SER A 578 5.39 -9.51 -35.69
N PRO A 579 5.93 -10.49 -36.43
CA PRO A 579 6.29 -11.77 -35.86
C PRO A 579 7.44 -11.60 -34.86
N ILE A 580 7.31 -12.24 -33.67
CA ILE A 580 8.34 -12.23 -32.62
C ILE A 580 9.27 -13.44 -32.70
N ALA A 581 8.92 -14.41 -33.56
CA ALA A 581 9.72 -15.62 -33.79
C ALA A 581 9.63 -16.04 -35.27
N SER A 582 10.55 -16.92 -35.67
CA SER A 582 10.57 -17.44 -37.04
C SER A 582 9.32 -18.28 -37.34
N ASN A 583 8.60 -17.92 -38.42
CA ASN A 583 7.47 -18.71 -38.92
C ASN A 583 7.88 -20.02 -39.64
N ALA A 584 9.19 -20.31 -39.76
CA ALA A 584 9.67 -21.53 -40.39
C ALA A 584 9.52 -22.77 -39.48
N SER A 585 9.41 -22.60 -38.17
CA SER A 585 9.27 -23.70 -37.20
C SER A 585 7.88 -23.70 -36.55
N ALA A 586 7.42 -24.89 -36.14
CA ALA A 586 6.16 -25.03 -35.41
C ALA A 586 6.18 -24.25 -34.06
N GLY A 587 7.31 -24.26 -33.34
CA GLY A 587 7.50 -23.50 -32.12
C GLY A 587 7.44 -21.99 -32.35
N GLY A 588 8.10 -21.48 -33.39
CA GLY A 588 8.05 -20.06 -33.73
C GLY A 588 6.65 -19.61 -34.16
N LYS A 589 5.94 -20.44 -34.94
CA LYS A 589 4.52 -20.18 -35.25
C LYS A 589 3.66 -20.14 -33.99
N ALA A 590 3.89 -21.02 -33.02
CA ALA A 590 3.16 -21.00 -31.75
C ALA A 590 3.39 -19.69 -30.97
N LEU A 591 4.60 -19.18 -30.94
CA LEU A 591 4.94 -17.90 -30.33
C LEU A 591 4.30 -16.69 -31.06
N ASN A 592 4.13 -16.77 -32.37
CA ASN A 592 3.48 -15.71 -33.15
C ASN A 592 1.95 -15.68 -32.95
N ARG A 593 1.31 -16.81 -32.62
CA ARG A 593 -0.11 -16.86 -32.23
C ARG A 593 -0.29 -16.40 -30.77
N ARG A 594 -0.36 -15.10 -30.57
CA ARG A 594 -0.39 -14.47 -29.25
C ARG A 594 -1.43 -13.35 -29.16
N VAL A 595 -1.71 -12.98 -27.94
CA VAL A 595 -2.41 -11.73 -27.59
C VAL A 595 -1.46 -10.88 -26.77
N GLU A 596 -1.34 -9.62 -27.10
CA GLU A 596 -0.57 -8.63 -26.34
C GLU A 596 -1.51 -7.70 -25.60
N ILE A 597 -1.20 -7.40 -24.35
CA ILE A 597 -1.93 -6.46 -23.50
C ILE A 597 -1.01 -5.30 -23.18
N THR A 598 -1.44 -4.10 -23.56
CA THR A 598 -0.77 -2.85 -23.21
C THR A 598 -1.59 -2.17 -22.11
N GLN A 599 -0.92 -1.80 -21.02
CA GLN A 599 -1.48 -1.06 -19.90
C GLN A 599 -1.12 0.42 -20.07
N ILE A 600 -2.14 1.27 -20.10
CA ILE A 600 -2.03 2.70 -20.40
C ILE A 600 -2.45 3.49 -19.17
N GLY A 601 -1.54 4.30 -18.64
CA GLY A 601 -1.75 5.20 -17.52
C GLY A 601 -1.90 6.65 -17.93
N GLN A 602 -2.12 7.51 -16.90
CA GLN A 602 -2.18 8.97 -17.04
C GLN A 602 -0.82 9.60 -17.31
#